data_58292bdca0ba4c1276cc57bef775c53b
#
_entry.id   58292bdca0ba4c1276cc57bef775c53b
#
_cell.length_a   1.000
_cell.length_b   1.000
_cell.length_c   1.000
_cell.angle_alpha   90.00
_cell.angle_beta   90.00
_cell.angle_gamma   90.00
#
_symmetry.space_group_name_H-M   'P 1'
#
loop_
_entity.id
_entity.type
_entity.pdbx_description
1 polymer ?
#
loop_
_entity_poly.entity_id
_entity_poly.type
_entity_poly.pdbx_seq_one_letter_code
_entity_poly.pdbx_strand_id
1 'polypeptide(L)'
;MSSVLELLARLKALGIQSAGVADDSRQVQPGDVFLAYPGDLADGRRYIPDAIARGAVAVLWQAGGDFAWNPALTAASLQVDGLRALAGPLAHTVYGAPSEGLSLIAITGTNGKTTVSQFIASAHAGRCAVIGTLGAGFPGALEETGFTTPEATTPTRLLAGLRRDGATA
;
A
#
# COMPACT_ATOMS: atom_id res chain seq x y z
N MET A 1 -11.86 -5.81 -17.92
CA MET A 1 -11.01 -5.25 -16.85
C MET A 1 -11.77 -5.39 -15.55
N SER A 2 -11.20 -6.08 -14.55
CA SER A 2 -11.83 -6.18 -13.23
C SER A 2 -11.83 -4.80 -12.54
N SER A 3 -12.95 -4.43 -11.92
CA SER A 3 -13.01 -3.23 -11.09
C SER A 3 -12.58 -3.53 -9.66
N VAL A 4 -12.16 -2.52 -8.90
CA VAL A 4 -11.83 -2.67 -7.47
C VAL A 4 -12.99 -3.27 -6.69
N LEU A 5 -14.22 -2.80 -6.95
CA LEU A 5 -15.42 -3.29 -6.26
C LEU A 5 -15.71 -4.77 -6.58
N GLU A 6 -15.48 -5.18 -7.82
CA GLU A 6 -15.62 -6.59 -8.23
C GLU A 6 -14.59 -7.48 -7.51
N LEU A 7 -13.32 -7.03 -7.41
CA LEU A 7 -12.29 -7.77 -6.69
C LEU A 7 -12.62 -7.93 -5.20
N LEU A 8 -13.08 -6.87 -4.55
CA LEU A 8 -13.51 -6.90 -3.15
C LEU A 8 -14.73 -7.81 -2.96
N ALA A 9 -15.69 -7.80 -3.88
CA ALA A 9 -16.84 -8.70 -3.85
C ALA A 9 -16.39 -10.17 -4.00
N ARG A 10 -15.44 -10.47 -4.89
CA ARG A 10 -14.88 -11.82 -5.07
C ARG A 10 -14.13 -12.30 -3.81
N LEU A 11 -13.30 -11.45 -3.19
CA LEU A 11 -12.65 -11.76 -1.92
C LEU A 11 -13.66 -12.06 -0.82
N LYS A 12 -14.69 -11.23 -0.70
CA LYS A 12 -15.79 -11.45 0.27
C LYS A 12 -16.53 -12.76 0.02
N ALA A 13 -16.79 -13.11 -1.24
CA ALA A 13 -17.43 -14.39 -1.60
C ALA A 13 -16.56 -15.61 -1.22
N LEU A 14 -15.23 -15.45 -1.16
CA LEU A 14 -14.30 -16.46 -0.64
C LEU A 14 -14.18 -16.44 0.89
N GLY A 15 -14.98 -15.64 1.60
CA GLY A 15 -14.90 -15.49 3.05
C GLY A 15 -13.73 -14.65 3.55
N ILE A 16 -13.02 -13.96 2.65
CA ILE A 16 -11.85 -13.15 2.99
C ILE A 16 -12.32 -11.75 3.43
N GLN A 17 -12.02 -11.41 4.68
CA GLN A 17 -12.10 -10.05 5.20
C GLN A 17 -10.68 -9.51 5.34
N SER A 18 -10.29 -8.65 4.42
CA SER A 18 -8.95 -8.07 4.40
C SER A 18 -8.80 -7.02 5.51
N ALA A 19 -7.75 -7.13 6.31
CA ALA A 19 -7.34 -6.09 7.25
C ALA A 19 -6.56 -4.96 6.54
N GLY A 20 -5.91 -5.29 5.43
CA GLY A 20 -5.14 -4.37 4.61
C GLY A 20 -4.70 -5.02 3.30
N VAL A 21 -3.90 -4.29 2.53
CA VAL A 21 -3.25 -4.78 1.31
C VAL A 21 -1.78 -4.40 1.30
N ALA A 22 -0.93 -5.28 0.77
CA ALA A 22 0.49 -5.03 0.60
C ALA A 22 0.99 -5.56 -0.74
N ASP A 23 1.88 -4.85 -1.40
CA ASP A 23 2.58 -5.25 -2.62
C ASP A 23 4.09 -5.47 -2.40
N ASP A 24 4.57 -5.25 -1.18
CA ASP A 24 5.88 -5.68 -0.68
C ASP A 24 5.68 -6.77 0.39
N SER A 25 6.21 -7.98 0.13
CA SER A 25 6.06 -9.12 1.06
C SER A 25 6.61 -8.83 2.46
N ARG A 26 7.63 -7.97 2.57
CA ARG A 26 8.26 -7.58 3.84
C ARG A 26 7.31 -6.77 4.74
N GLN A 27 6.32 -6.10 4.14
CA GLN A 27 5.35 -5.24 4.80
C GLN A 27 4.01 -5.92 5.09
N VAL A 28 3.86 -7.17 4.66
CA VAL A 28 2.64 -7.95 4.93
C VAL A 28 2.43 -8.11 6.43
N GLN A 29 1.23 -7.81 6.87
CA GLN A 29 0.73 -8.06 8.22
C GLN A 29 -0.27 -9.23 8.20
N PRO A 30 -0.44 -9.96 9.30
CA PRO A 30 -1.49 -10.97 9.40
C PRO A 30 -2.87 -10.38 9.07
N GLY A 31 -3.59 -11.03 8.13
CA GLY A 31 -4.87 -10.55 7.64
C GLY A 31 -4.82 -9.71 6.37
N ASP A 32 -3.63 -9.35 5.87
CA ASP A 32 -3.49 -8.62 4.62
C ASP A 32 -3.77 -9.50 3.40
N VAL A 33 -4.19 -8.87 2.32
CA VAL A 33 -4.18 -9.45 0.97
C VAL A 33 -2.89 -9.01 0.27
N PHE A 34 -2.11 -9.96 -0.21
CA PHE A 34 -0.88 -9.68 -0.95
C PHE A 34 -1.16 -9.47 -2.44
N LEU A 35 -0.59 -8.41 -3.02
CA LEU A 35 -0.72 -8.06 -4.44
C LEU A 35 0.57 -8.42 -5.17
N ALA A 36 0.53 -9.50 -5.95
CA ALA A 36 1.69 -10.09 -6.62
C ALA A 36 1.68 -9.79 -8.13
N TYR A 37 2.49 -8.83 -8.56
CA TYR A 37 2.62 -8.43 -9.97
C TYR A 37 4.07 -8.12 -10.33
N PRO A 38 4.44 -8.13 -11.63
CA PRO A 38 5.76 -7.69 -12.07
C PRO A 38 5.95 -6.19 -11.80
N GLY A 39 6.92 -5.85 -10.98
CA GLY A 39 7.37 -4.48 -10.73
C GLY A 39 8.52 -4.08 -11.67
N ASP A 40 9.01 -2.84 -11.54
CA ASP A 40 10.10 -2.32 -12.36
C ASP A 40 11.46 -2.91 -11.97
N LEU A 41 11.67 -3.22 -10.68
CA LEU A 41 12.93 -3.72 -10.15
C LEU A 41 12.89 -5.23 -9.84
N ALA A 42 11.72 -5.74 -9.50
CA ALA A 42 11.55 -7.12 -9.11
C ALA A 42 10.15 -7.64 -9.48
N ASP A 43 10.03 -8.93 -9.67
CA ASP A 43 8.74 -9.60 -9.84
C ASP A 43 8.17 -9.99 -8.49
N GLY A 44 7.15 -9.28 -8.03
CA GLY A 44 6.47 -9.50 -6.75
C GLY A 44 5.91 -10.92 -6.59
N ARG A 45 5.63 -11.61 -7.69
CA ARG A 45 5.10 -12.99 -7.69
C ARG A 45 6.08 -14.00 -7.11
N ARG A 46 7.38 -13.71 -7.13
CA ARG A 46 8.43 -14.54 -6.52
C ARG A 46 8.34 -14.57 -4.99
N TYR A 47 7.73 -13.56 -4.40
CA TYR A 47 7.63 -13.37 -2.95
C TYR A 47 6.29 -13.84 -2.37
N ILE A 48 5.45 -14.51 -3.16
CA ILE A 48 4.18 -15.07 -2.69
C ILE A 48 4.37 -16.01 -1.49
N PRO A 49 5.33 -16.97 -1.50
CA PRO A 49 5.56 -17.83 -0.33
C PRO A 49 5.89 -17.04 0.94
N ASP A 50 6.72 -16.01 0.83
CA ASP A 50 7.11 -15.16 1.96
C ASP A 50 5.92 -14.36 2.50
N ALA A 51 5.07 -13.84 1.62
CA ALA A 51 3.85 -13.13 1.99
C ALA A 51 2.87 -14.04 2.75
N ILE A 52 2.69 -15.27 2.28
CA ILE A 52 1.85 -16.27 2.96
C ILE A 52 2.44 -16.62 4.32
N ALA A 53 3.74 -16.84 4.42
CA ALA A 53 4.43 -17.14 5.68
C ALA A 53 4.28 -16.00 6.71
N ARG A 54 4.12 -14.75 6.25
CA ARG A 54 3.87 -13.58 7.11
C ARG A 54 2.39 -13.36 7.45
N GLY A 55 1.49 -14.21 6.97
CA GLY A 55 0.08 -14.17 7.33
C GLY A 55 -0.83 -13.49 6.31
N ALA A 56 -0.41 -13.38 5.05
CA ALA A 56 -1.33 -13.00 3.98
C ALA A 56 -2.48 -14.02 3.90
N VAL A 57 -3.72 -13.52 3.99
CA VAL A 57 -4.93 -14.37 3.97
C VAL A 57 -5.38 -14.71 2.55
N ALA A 58 -4.95 -13.92 1.59
CA ALA A 58 -5.19 -14.17 0.16
C ALA A 58 -4.10 -13.51 -0.69
N VAL A 59 -3.99 -13.97 -1.93
CA VAL A 59 -3.08 -13.42 -2.93
C VAL A 59 -3.86 -13.03 -4.18
N LEU A 60 -3.79 -11.76 -4.57
CA LEU A 60 -4.15 -11.33 -5.91
C LEU A 60 -2.88 -11.38 -6.76
N TRP A 61 -2.92 -12.04 -7.89
CA TRP A 61 -1.73 -12.18 -8.73
C TRP A 61 -2.03 -11.90 -10.20
N GLN A 62 -1.06 -11.28 -10.87
CA GLN A 62 -1.15 -10.96 -12.28
C GLN A 62 -0.55 -12.08 -13.11
N ALA A 63 -1.32 -12.60 -14.08
CA ALA A 63 -0.82 -13.55 -15.05
C ALA A 63 0.16 -12.91 -16.04
N GLY A 64 0.90 -13.73 -16.76
CA GLY A 64 1.80 -13.33 -17.83
C GLY A 64 3.26 -13.73 -17.60
N GLY A 65 4.04 -13.71 -18.68
CA GLY A 65 5.36 -14.34 -18.72
C GLY A 65 5.27 -15.83 -18.43
N ASP A 66 6.34 -16.38 -17.86
CA ASP A 66 6.43 -17.81 -17.51
C ASP A 66 5.86 -18.12 -16.11
N PHE A 67 5.14 -17.19 -15.49
CA PHE A 67 4.60 -17.41 -14.15
C PHE A 67 3.34 -18.28 -14.20
N ALA A 68 3.37 -19.38 -13.44
CA ALA A 68 2.22 -20.22 -13.14
C ALA A 68 1.99 -20.27 -11.62
N TRP A 69 0.71 -20.26 -11.22
CA TRP A 69 0.37 -20.44 -9.82
C TRP A 69 0.82 -21.81 -9.32
N ASN A 70 1.48 -21.84 -8.17
CA ASN A 70 1.86 -23.09 -7.53
C ASN A 70 0.67 -23.67 -6.74
N PRO A 71 0.08 -24.81 -7.15
CA PRO A 71 -1.09 -25.38 -6.48
C PRO A 71 -0.80 -25.91 -5.07
N ALA A 72 0.47 -26.05 -4.69
CA ALA A 72 0.84 -26.44 -3.32
C ALA A 72 0.65 -25.29 -2.30
N LEU A 73 0.45 -24.05 -2.76
CA LEU A 73 0.16 -22.93 -1.89
C LEU A 73 -1.32 -22.98 -1.45
N THR A 74 -1.54 -23.01 -0.14
CA THR A 74 -2.88 -23.17 0.45
C THR A 74 -3.65 -21.86 0.61
N ALA A 75 -3.03 -20.71 0.34
CA ALA A 75 -3.71 -19.42 0.43
C ALA A 75 -4.77 -19.25 -0.67
N ALA A 76 -5.88 -18.61 -0.33
CA ALA A 76 -6.87 -18.20 -1.32
C ALA A 76 -6.20 -17.30 -2.37
N SER A 77 -6.49 -17.54 -3.65
CA SER A 77 -5.85 -16.76 -4.71
C SER A 77 -6.81 -16.39 -5.82
N LEU A 78 -6.60 -15.20 -6.39
CA LEU A 78 -7.35 -14.71 -7.54
C LEU A 78 -6.36 -14.18 -8.59
N GLN A 79 -6.51 -14.66 -9.81
CA GLN A 79 -5.83 -14.06 -10.96
C GLN A 79 -6.53 -12.75 -11.35
N VAL A 80 -5.75 -11.70 -11.57
CA VAL A 80 -6.24 -10.35 -11.90
C VAL A 80 -5.40 -9.76 -13.01
N ASP A 81 -6.03 -9.38 -14.11
CA ASP A 81 -5.35 -8.69 -15.20
C ASP A 81 -5.20 -7.21 -14.88
N GLY A 82 -4.01 -6.66 -15.15
CA GLY A 82 -3.71 -5.25 -14.88
C GLY A 82 -3.65 -4.91 -13.39
N LEU A 83 -3.31 -5.88 -12.54
CA LEU A 83 -3.29 -5.71 -11.07
C LEU A 83 -2.42 -4.54 -10.62
N ARG A 84 -1.29 -4.28 -11.28
CA ARG A 84 -0.41 -3.16 -10.97
C ARG A 84 -1.15 -1.82 -10.99
N ALA A 85 -1.99 -1.59 -12.01
CA ALA A 85 -2.78 -0.36 -12.11
C ALA A 85 -3.91 -0.27 -11.07
N LEU A 86 -4.35 -1.40 -10.54
CA LEU A 86 -5.40 -1.49 -9.53
C LEU A 86 -4.86 -1.42 -8.09
N ALA A 87 -3.55 -1.59 -7.86
CA ALA A 87 -2.96 -1.68 -6.53
C ALA A 87 -3.25 -0.43 -5.67
N GLY A 88 -2.99 0.76 -6.20
CA GLY A 88 -3.30 2.03 -5.51
C GLY A 88 -4.80 2.23 -5.23
N PRO A 89 -5.67 2.15 -6.24
CA PRO A 89 -7.12 2.24 -6.06
C PRO A 89 -7.69 1.19 -5.09
N LEU A 90 -7.17 -0.03 -5.12
CA LEU A 90 -7.57 -1.09 -4.19
C LEU A 90 -7.17 -0.74 -2.76
N ALA A 91 -5.92 -0.32 -2.55
CA ALA A 91 -5.46 0.14 -1.25
C ALA A 91 -6.30 1.30 -0.74
N HIS A 92 -6.58 2.30 -1.58
CA HIS A 92 -7.42 3.44 -1.23
C HIS A 92 -8.80 3.00 -0.71
N THR A 93 -9.44 2.05 -1.39
CA THR A 93 -10.75 1.54 -0.98
C THR A 93 -10.66 0.72 0.31
N VAL A 94 -9.68 -0.19 0.43
CA VAL A 94 -9.51 -1.05 1.60
C VAL A 94 -9.22 -0.23 2.86
N TYR A 95 -8.42 0.83 2.74
CA TYR A 95 -8.09 1.72 3.86
C TYR A 95 -9.11 2.84 4.10
N GLY A 96 -10.28 2.80 3.46
CA GLY A 96 -11.39 3.73 3.73
C GLY A 96 -11.13 5.14 3.20
N ALA A 97 -10.56 5.26 2.00
CA ALA A 97 -10.33 6.51 1.29
C ALA A 97 -9.64 7.58 2.18
N PRO A 98 -8.44 7.30 2.73
CA PRO A 98 -7.84 8.17 3.74
C PRO A 98 -7.55 9.58 3.23
N SER A 99 -7.29 9.74 1.93
CA SER A 99 -7.03 11.04 1.30
C SER A 99 -8.25 11.98 1.29
N GLU A 100 -9.46 11.46 1.33
CA GLU A 100 -10.68 12.28 1.29
C GLU A 100 -10.90 13.11 2.57
N GLY A 101 -10.24 12.73 3.66
CA GLY A 101 -10.32 13.44 4.94
C GLY A 101 -9.08 14.25 5.30
N LEU A 102 -8.15 14.44 4.37
CA LEU A 102 -6.88 15.12 4.59
C LEU A 102 -6.64 16.19 3.53
N SER A 103 -6.06 17.33 3.94
CA SER A 103 -5.53 18.32 3.01
C SER A 103 -4.17 17.86 2.49
N LEU A 104 -4.10 17.28 1.29
CA LEU A 104 -2.86 16.75 0.75
C LEU A 104 -2.04 17.83 0.02
N ILE A 105 -0.78 17.96 0.40
CA ILE A 105 0.19 18.86 -0.22
C ILE A 105 1.32 18.03 -0.83
N ALA A 106 1.37 17.99 -2.16
CA ALA A 106 2.42 17.29 -2.88
C ALA A 106 3.59 18.23 -3.22
N ILE A 107 4.82 17.81 -2.89
CA ILE A 107 6.03 18.59 -3.13
C ILE A 107 6.91 17.82 -4.10
N THR A 108 7.21 18.45 -5.25
CA THR A 108 8.12 17.91 -6.26
C THR A 108 9.30 18.87 -6.51
N GLY A 109 10.37 18.35 -7.09
CA GLY A 109 11.58 19.13 -7.40
C GLY A 109 12.85 18.31 -7.22
N THR A 110 13.96 18.81 -7.72
CA THR A 110 15.28 18.14 -7.61
C THR A 110 15.89 18.35 -6.21
N ASN A 111 15.73 19.54 -5.61
CA ASN A 111 16.29 19.90 -4.31
C ASN A 111 15.23 20.53 -3.41
N GLY A 112 15.46 20.53 -2.10
CA GLY A 112 14.66 21.25 -1.11
C GLY A 112 13.34 20.61 -0.70
N LYS A 113 12.93 19.49 -1.32
CA LYS A 113 11.65 18.83 -1.00
C LYS A 113 11.48 18.55 0.48
N THR A 114 12.48 17.93 1.10
CA THR A 114 12.46 17.59 2.53
C THR A 114 12.37 18.83 3.41
N THR A 115 13.15 19.86 3.09
CA THR A 115 13.14 21.13 3.86
C THR A 115 11.77 21.82 3.76
N VAL A 116 11.23 21.91 2.53
CA VAL A 116 9.93 22.55 2.30
C VAL A 116 8.81 21.77 2.99
N SER A 117 8.82 20.44 2.94
CA SER A 117 7.80 19.63 3.64
C SER A 117 7.81 19.86 5.15
N GLN A 118 9.01 19.93 5.76
CA GLN A 118 9.14 20.19 7.20
C GLN A 118 8.66 21.60 7.57
N PHE A 119 8.99 22.62 6.76
CA PHE A 119 8.50 23.98 6.99
C PHE A 119 6.99 24.07 6.88
N ILE A 120 6.39 23.47 5.85
CA ILE A 120 4.92 23.45 5.70
C ILE A 120 4.28 22.77 6.92
N ALA A 121 4.78 21.59 7.31
CA ALA A 121 4.22 20.85 8.42
C ALA A 121 4.34 21.60 9.75
N SER A 122 5.45 22.36 9.95
CA SER A 122 5.66 23.17 11.15
C SER A 122 4.83 24.46 11.16
N ALA A 123 4.51 25.03 9.99
CA ALA A 123 3.75 26.27 9.85
C ALA A 123 2.23 26.04 9.73
N HIS A 124 1.81 24.82 9.45
CA HIS A 124 0.39 24.49 9.28
C HIS A 124 -0.38 24.62 10.58
N ALA A 125 -1.56 25.27 10.55
CA ALA A 125 -2.37 25.51 11.75
C ALA A 125 -2.98 24.24 12.36
N GLY A 126 -3.15 23.17 11.55
CA GLY A 126 -3.64 21.87 12.00
C GLY A 126 -2.52 20.86 12.24
N ARG A 127 -2.87 19.62 12.57
CA ARG A 127 -1.90 18.53 12.71
C ARG A 127 -1.45 18.04 11.32
N CYS A 128 -0.35 18.58 10.84
CA CYS A 128 0.23 18.22 9.55
C CYS A 128 1.31 17.16 9.74
N ALA A 129 1.12 16.02 9.07
CA ALA A 129 2.12 14.95 9.01
C ALA A 129 2.95 15.05 7.72
N VAL A 130 4.08 14.37 7.69
CA VAL A 130 4.97 14.31 6.53
C VAL A 130 5.20 12.84 6.15
N ILE A 131 5.22 12.56 4.84
CA ILE A 131 5.72 11.30 4.28
C ILE A 131 6.86 11.66 3.31
N GLY A 132 8.06 11.20 3.59
CA GLY A 132 9.23 11.53 2.78
C GLY A 132 10.47 10.71 3.11
N THR A 133 11.62 11.16 2.61
CA THR A 133 12.91 10.45 2.76
C THR A 133 13.40 10.31 4.20
N LEU A 134 12.98 11.20 5.10
CA LEU A 134 13.31 11.14 6.52
C LEU A 134 12.37 10.21 7.31
N GLY A 135 11.33 9.71 6.67
CA GLY A 135 10.32 8.88 7.30
C GLY A 135 8.91 9.40 7.12
N ALA A 136 7.99 8.85 7.89
CA ALA A 136 6.58 9.26 7.96
C ALA A 136 6.19 9.56 9.40
N GLY A 137 5.36 10.58 9.60
CA GLY A 137 4.91 10.98 10.94
C GLY A 137 4.73 12.48 11.11
N PHE A 138 4.62 12.91 12.34
CA PHE A 138 4.55 14.34 12.69
C PHE A 138 5.95 14.94 12.87
N PRO A 139 6.14 16.26 12.65
CA PRO A 139 7.41 16.91 12.91
C PRO A 139 7.93 16.62 14.32
N GLY A 140 9.18 16.17 14.41
CA GLY A 140 9.81 15.76 15.67
C GLY A 140 9.54 14.32 16.13
N ALA A 141 8.67 13.57 15.42
CA ALA A 141 8.34 12.18 15.70
C ALA A 141 8.14 11.40 14.39
N LEU A 142 9.16 11.43 13.53
CA LEU A 142 9.15 10.68 12.28
C LEU A 142 9.65 9.26 12.53
N GLU A 143 8.94 8.28 12.00
CA GLU A 143 9.37 6.88 11.94
C GLU A 143 10.04 6.60 10.61
N GLU A 144 11.21 5.96 10.64
CA GLU A 144 11.90 5.57 9.42
C GLU A 144 11.05 4.55 8.63
N THR A 145 10.83 4.84 7.36
CA THR A 145 10.02 3.96 6.49
C THR A 145 10.86 2.99 5.66
N GLY A 146 12.17 3.20 5.60
CA GLY A 146 13.11 2.31 4.89
C GLY A 146 13.01 2.35 3.36
N PHE A 147 12.26 3.28 2.78
CA PHE A 147 12.15 3.42 1.32
C PHE A 147 12.28 4.88 0.87
N THR A 148 12.88 5.05 -0.31
CA THR A 148 12.99 6.36 -0.98
C THR A 148 11.74 6.64 -1.82
N THR A 149 11.19 5.61 -2.45
CA THR A 149 9.95 5.65 -3.23
C THR A 149 9.11 4.46 -2.79
N PRO A 150 7.98 4.70 -2.11
CA PRO A 150 7.12 3.61 -1.65
C PRO A 150 6.39 2.95 -2.81
N GLU A 151 6.12 1.64 -2.69
CA GLU A 151 5.23 0.90 -3.57
C GLU A 151 3.80 1.46 -3.52
N ALA A 152 2.95 1.07 -4.47
CA ALA A 152 1.65 1.70 -4.68
C ALA A 152 0.69 1.63 -3.47
N THR A 153 0.80 0.60 -2.62
CA THR A 153 -0.07 0.42 -1.45
C THR A 153 0.41 1.17 -0.21
N THR A 154 1.72 1.33 -0.07
CA THR A 154 2.36 1.88 1.12
C THR A 154 1.94 3.33 1.46
N PRO A 155 1.88 4.28 0.50
CA PRO A 155 1.45 5.65 0.81
C PRO A 155 0.04 5.69 1.40
N THR A 156 -0.87 4.90 0.85
CA THR A 156 -2.26 4.87 1.31
C THR A 156 -2.37 4.30 2.72
N ARG A 157 -1.61 3.25 3.04
CA ARG A 157 -1.54 2.69 4.39
C ARG A 157 -0.99 3.70 5.40
N LEU A 158 0.07 4.43 5.03
CA LEU A 158 0.63 5.49 5.88
C LEU A 158 -0.38 6.61 6.11
N LEU A 159 -1.05 7.09 5.05
CA LEU A 159 -2.10 8.10 5.18
C LEU A 159 -3.23 7.65 6.12
N ALA A 160 -3.66 6.39 6.01
CA ALA A 160 -4.68 5.84 6.89
C ALA A 160 -4.23 5.79 8.37
N GLY A 161 -2.97 5.45 8.62
CA GLY A 161 -2.36 5.51 9.94
C GLY A 161 -2.34 6.92 10.50
N LEU A 162 -1.74 7.85 9.76
CA LEU A 162 -1.61 9.25 10.16
C LEU A 162 -2.97 9.92 10.40
N ARG A 163 -3.98 9.61 9.56
CA ARG A 163 -5.35 10.09 9.78
C ARG A 163 -5.94 9.58 11.09
N ARG A 164 -5.75 8.30 11.42
CA ARG A 164 -6.18 7.74 12.73
C ARG A 164 -5.48 8.42 13.89
N ASP A 165 -4.22 8.81 13.71
CA ASP A 165 -3.42 9.51 14.71
C ASP A 165 -3.74 11.01 14.78
N GLY A 166 -4.75 11.45 14.02
CA GLY A 166 -5.31 12.80 14.09
C GLY A 166 -4.67 13.80 13.13
N ALA A 167 -3.98 13.34 12.06
CA ALA A 167 -3.56 14.25 10.99
C ALA A 167 -4.77 14.89 10.31
N THR A 168 -4.65 16.16 9.96
CA THR A 168 -5.60 16.95 9.16
C THR A 168 -5.02 17.36 7.81
N ALA A 169 -3.69 17.31 7.69
CA ALA A 169 -2.94 17.55 6.46
C ALA A 169 -1.70 16.65 6.41
#